data_acdc152a9cf52ed387452636ca70f26c
#
_entry.id   acdc152a9cf52ed387452636ca70f26c
#
_cell.length_a   1.000
_cell.length_b   1.000
_cell.length_c   1.000
_cell.angle_alpha   90.00
_cell.angle_beta   90.00
_cell.angle_gamma   90.00
#
_symmetry.space_group_name_H-M   'P 1'
#
loop_
_entity.id
_entity.type
_entity.pdbx_description
1 polymer ?
#
loop_
_entity_poly.entity_id
_entity_poly.type
_entity_poly.pdbx_seq_one_letter_code
_entity_poly.pdbx_strand_id
1 'polypeptide(L)'
;ICKYLVERMPKHITSVVCFNNQRENAVDEINGHRIYRIATFVNIARQALSLSYKNGLRWAILTEKPDVIQFHWANPFPAILLRLVMPKDVKLVLHWHMDIIRQWYLYWAVRPWEKWIIKRADCIVVTSPQYRDGSKPLQKVKEKIRIVPNAIDEKLFELRIGDKERIQEIRALYNGKPIVFFMGRHTKYKGLPHLIEAERYMKSDCVIVIGGKGPLTKRLKALAKKRNSARIHFVGRLSEDDLRCYLYAASVFAFPSVTKNEAFGVALAEAMYCYTPAVTFTIEGSGVNWVNLNAVSYTHLRAHETTLHL
;
A
#
# COMPACT_ATOMS: atom_id res chain seq x y z
N ILE A 1 -3.95 4.73 -6.55
CA ILE A 1 -5.44 4.78 -6.47
C ILE A 1 -5.96 5.95 -7.28
N CYS A 2 -5.58 7.21 -6.99
CA CYS A 2 -6.11 8.38 -7.71
C CYS A 2 -5.92 8.27 -9.24
N LYS A 3 -4.73 7.85 -9.72
CA LYS A 3 -4.47 7.63 -11.15
C LYS A 3 -5.51 6.70 -11.77
N TYR A 4 -5.75 5.53 -11.18
CA TYR A 4 -6.68 4.54 -11.70
C TYR A 4 -8.15 4.98 -11.61
N LEU A 5 -8.53 5.72 -10.57
CA LEU A 5 -9.88 6.29 -10.48
C LEU A 5 -10.11 7.27 -11.63
N VAL A 6 -9.16 8.15 -11.88
CA VAL A 6 -9.21 9.14 -12.96
C VAL A 6 -9.32 8.46 -14.34
N GLU A 7 -8.44 7.50 -14.62
CA GLU A 7 -8.36 6.82 -15.91
C GLU A 7 -9.55 5.89 -16.20
N ARG A 8 -10.17 5.32 -15.15
CA ARG A 8 -11.25 4.32 -15.31
C ARG A 8 -12.66 4.85 -15.06
N MET A 9 -12.79 6.17 -14.84
CA MET A 9 -14.10 6.83 -14.69
C MET A 9 -14.34 7.87 -15.81
N PRO A 10 -14.35 7.47 -17.09
CA PRO A 10 -14.37 8.42 -18.23
C PRO A 10 -15.66 9.25 -18.32
N LYS A 11 -16.73 8.83 -17.62
CA LYS A 11 -18.00 9.58 -17.56
C LYS A 11 -18.02 10.69 -16.50
N HIS A 12 -16.95 10.81 -15.70
CA HIS A 12 -16.85 11.78 -14.63
C HIS A 12 -15.69 12.73 -14.88
N ILE A 13 -15.93 14.02 -14.69
CA ILE A 13 -14.87 15.02 -14.65
C ILE A 13 -14.21 14.90 -13.28
N THR A 14 -12.94 14.57 -13.25
CA THR A 14 -12.19 14.36 -12.01
C THR A 14 -11.00 15.30 -11.97
N SER A 15 -10.70 15.83 -10.80
CA SER A 15 -9.48 16.58 -10.51
C SER A 15 -8.83 16.06 -9.22
N VAL A 16 -7.54 16.29 -9.05
CA VAL A 16 -6.79 15.84 -7.89
C VAL A 16 -6.11 17.00 -7.20
N VAL A 17 -6.27 17.10 -5.87
CA VAL A 17 -5.50 18.04 -5.05
C VAL A 17 -4.49 17.24 -4.22
N CYS A 18 -3.22 17.53 -4.39
CA CYS A 18 -2.15 16.82 -3.69
C CYS A 18 -1.03 17.76 -3.23
N PHE A 19 -0.18 17.26 -2.34
CA PHE A 19 1.04 17.97 -1.99
C PHE A 19 2.08 17.87 -3.11
N ASN A 20 2.82 18.95 -3.30
CA ASN A 20 4.01 19.00 -4.14
C ASN A 20 5.25 18.86 -3.26
N ASN A 21 6.29 18.19 -3.77
CA ASN A 21 7.60 18.17 -3.10
C ASN A 21 8.41 19.46 -3.34
N GLN A 22 7.90 20.35 -4.18
CA GLN A 22 8.49 21.66 -4.49
C GLN A 22 7.87 22.75 -3.61
N ARG A 23 8.53 23.91 -3.55
CA ARG A 23 8.08 25.07 -2.76
C ARG A 23 7.06 25.95 -3.48
N GLU A 24 6.68 25.59 -4.68
CA GLU A 24 5.73 26.33 -5.53
C GLU A 24 4.50 25.50 -5.81
N ASN A 25 3.36 26.19 -5.94
CA ASN A 25 2.14 25.56 -6.42
C ASN A 25 2.22 25.37 -7.93
N ALA A 26 1.68 24.27 -8.41
CA ALA A 26 1.54 23.99 -9.84
C ALA A 26 0.19 23.39 -10.14
N VAL A 27 -0.29 23.58 -11.35
CA VAL A 27 -1.44 22.86 -11.90
C VAL A 27 -0.98 22.15 -13.15
N ASP A 28 -1.05 20.84 -13.12
CA ASP A 28 -0.75 19.98 -14.26
C ASP A 28 -2.06 19.48 -14.88
N GLU A 29 -2.00 19.12 -16.14
CA GLU A 29 -3.05 18.37 -16.79
C GLU A 29 -2.48 17.03 -17.26
N ILE A 30 -3.10 15.94 -16.82
CA ILE A 30 -2.72 14.58 -17.20
C ILE A 30 -3.96 13.86 -17.70
N ASN A 31 -3.95 13.44 -18.97
CA ASN A 31 -5.07 12.74 -19.62
C ASN A 31 -6.41 13.51 -19.52
N GLY A 32 -6.39 14.84 -19.64
CA GLY A 32 -7.58 15.69 -19.54
C GLY A 32 -8.06 15.97 -18.11
N HIS A 33 -7.29 15.58 -17.09
CA HIS A 33 -7.63 15.80 -15.68
C HIS A 33 -6.66 16.78 -15.02
N ARG A 34 -7.21 17.77 -14.31
CA ARG A 34 -6.40 18.76 -13.57
C ARG A 34 -5.86 18.21 -12.27
N ILE A 35 -4.58 18.46 -12.04
CA ILE A 35 -3.87 18.07 -10.82
C ILE A 35 -3.31 19.30 -10.15
N TYR A 36 -3.93 19.71 -9.05
CA TYR A 36 -3.51 20.83 -8.21
C TYR A 36 -2.43 20.37 -7.26
N ARG A 37 -1.17 20.72 -7.54
CA ARG A 37 -0.01 20.40 -6.71
C ARG A 37 0.29 21.57 -5.78
N ILE A 38 0.02 21.40 -4.51
CA ILE A 38 0.19 22.46 -3.53
C ILE A 38 1.56 22.35 -2.85
N ALA A 39 2.28 23.46 -2.82
CA ALA A 39 3.63 23.56 -2.26
C ALA A 39 3.72 22.99 -0.83
N THR A 40 4.77 22.22 -0.56
CA THR A 40 5.09 21.72 0.78
C THR A 40 6.15 22.62 1.42
N PHE A 41 5.83 23.18 2.58
CA PHE A 41 6.76 23.98 3.33
C PHE A 41 7.70 23.12 4.19
N VAL A 42 7.14 22.15 4.92
CA VAL A 42 7.89 21.26 5.81
C VAL A 42 7.17 19.91 5.95
N ASN A 43 7.94 18.88 6.28
CA ASN A 43 7.42 17.56 6.62
C ASN A 43 7.67 17.24 8.10
N ILE A 44 6.60 17.16 8.91
CA ILE A 44 6.67 16.82 10.34
C ILE A 44 5.93 15.50 10.57
N ALA A 45 6.53 14.56 11.28
CA ALA A 45 5.96 13.25 11.61
C ALA A 45 5.38 12.51 10.37
N ARG A 46 5.99 12.71 9.19
CA ARG A 46 5.55 12.21 7.87
C ARG A 46 4.29 12.87 7.31
N GLN A 47 3.84 13.95 7.90
CA GLN A 47 2.79 14.80 7.40
C GLN A 47 3.42 15.99 6.69
N ALA A 48 3.09 16.17 5.41
CA ALA A 48 3.41 17.40 4.69
C ALA A 48 2.54 18.55 5.22
N LEU A 49 3.16 19.69 5.50
CA LEU A 49 2.50 20.92 5.91
C LEU A 49 2.73 22.00 4.86
N SER A 50 1.71 22.79 4.63
CA SER A 50 1.70 23.83 3.60
C SER A 50 0.91 25.05 4.06
N LEU A 51 1.50 26.21 3.93
CA LEU A 51 0.80 27.49 4.21
C LEU A 51 -0.24 27.82 3.15
N SER A 52 -0.01 27.41 1.92
CA SER A 52 -0.92 27.66 0.77
C SER A 52 -2.00 26.60 0.59
N TYR A 53 -1.98 25.48 1.33
CA TYR A 53 -2.90 24.35 1.09
C TYR A 53 -4.38 24.74 1.22
N LYS A 54 -4.73 25.54 2.23
CA LYS A 54 -6.11 26.04 2.42
C LYS A 54 -6.60 26.81 1.20
N ASN A 55 -5.77 27.74 0.73
CA ASN A 55 -6.15 28.60 -0.41
C ASN A 55 -6.16 27.79 -1.72
N GLY A 56 -5.19 26.91 -1.91
CA GLY A 56 -5.16 26.01 -3.07
C GLY A 56 -6.35 25.05 -3.12
N LEU A 57 -6.71 24.47 -1.97
CA LEU A 57 -7.89 23.60 -1.86
C LEU A 57 -9.19 24.38 -2.13
N ARG A 58 -9.32 25.60 -1.54
CA ARG A 58 -10.46 26.47 -1.79
C ARG A 58 -10.57 26.87 -3.27
N TRP A 59 -9.43 27.21 -3.87
CA TRP A 59 -9.39 27.55 -5.29
C TRP A 59 -9.82 26.36 -6.17
N ALA A 60 -9.28 25.17 -5.93
CA ALA A 60 -9.70 23.98 -6.65
C ALA A 60 -11.20 23.71 -6.52
N ILE A 61 -11.77 23.81 -5.31
CA ILE A 61 -13.22 23.61 -5.07
C ILE A 61 -14.06 24.66 -5.84
N LEU A 62 -13.65 25.92 -5.82
CA LEU A 62 -14.39 27.00 -6.52
C LEU A 62 -14.30 26.89 -8.04
N THR A 63 -13.15 26.42 -8.56
CA THR A 63 -12.93 26.23 -10.00
C THR A 63 -13.66 25.00 -10.53
N GLU A 64 -13.53 23.88 -9.84
CA GLU A 64 -14.08 22.60 -10.31
C GLU A 64 -15.55 22.40 -9.94
N LYS A 65 -16.07 23.10 -8.93
CA LYS A 65 -17.44 23.00 -8.42
C LYS A 65 -17.89 21.53 -8.27
N PRO A 66 -17.15 20.71 -7.48
CA PRO A 66 -17.39 19.27 -7.42
C PRO A 66 -18.72 18.95 -6.74
N ASP A 67 -19.42 17.92 -7.23
CA ASP A 67 -20.58 17.33 -6.55
C ASP A 67 -20.12 16.42 -5.40
N VAL A 68 -18.93 15.81 -5.55
CA VAL A 68 -18.35 14.84 -4.62
C VAL A 68 -16.89 15.14 -4.36
N ILE A 69 -16.51 15.16 -3.09
CA ILE A 69 -15.09 15.19 -2.68
C ILE A 69 -14.75 13.81 -2.11
N GLN A 70 -13.75 13.14 -2.69
CA GLN A 70 -13.17 11.93 -2.13
C GLN A 70 -11.93 12.30 -1.33
N PHE A 71 -11.95 12.04 -0.03
CA PHE A 71 -10.85 12.32 0.89
C PHE A 71 -10.15 11.03 1.33
N HIS A 72 -8.82 11.01 1.23
CA HIS A 72 -7.99 9.87 1.62
C HIS A 72 -7.43 10.04 3.05
N TRP A 73 -7.98 9.29 3.99
CA TRP A 73 -7.48 9.22 5.37
C TRP A 73 -6.32 8.17 5.44
N ALA A 74 -5.17 8.37 6.15
CA ALA A 74 -5.00 9.30 7.27
C ALA A 74 -4.10 10.50 6.87
N ASN A 75 -4.71 11.61 6.60
CA ASN A 75 -4.05 12.89 6.34
C ASN A 75 -4.69 13.98 7.23
N PRO A 76 -4.32 14.07 8.53
CA PRO A 76 -4.98 14.96 9.48
C PRO A 76 -4.93 16.43 9.09
N PHE A 77 -3.77 16.93 8.63
CA PHE A 77 -3.62 18.34 8.27
C PHE A 77 -4.56 18.77 7.13
N PRO A 78 -4.63 18.10 5.97
CA PRO A 78 -5.64 18.38 4.97
C PRO A 78 -7.08 18.25 5.48
N ALA A 79 -7.38 17.33 6.40
CA ALA A 79 -8.71 17.18 6.96
C ALA A 79 -9.15 18.41 7.76
N ILE A 80 -8.22 19.02 8.54
CA ILE A 80 -8.47 20.27 9.25
C ILE A 80 -8.81 21.39 8.26
N LEU A 81 -8.04 21.51 7.19
CA LEU A 81 -8.22 22.56 6.19
C LEU A 81 -9.46 22.35 5.33
N LEU A 82 -9.78 21.09 5.00
CA LEU A 82 -11.01 20.74 4.30
C LEU A 82 -12.24 21.18 5.08
N ARG A 83 -12.27 21.01 6.40
CA ARG A 83 -13.36 21.50 7.25
C ARG A 83 -13.63 23.00 7.10
N LEU A 84 -12.59 23.79 6.85
CA LEU A 84 -12.70 25.25 6.74
C LEU A 84 -13.22 25.73 5.38
N VAL A 85 -13.12 24.89 4.34
CA VAL A 85 -13.41 25.29 2.97
C VAL A 85 -14.45 24.42 2.26
N MET A 86 -14.83 23.30 2.84
CA MET A 86 -15.78 22.36 2.24
C MET A 86 -17.20 22.95 2.21
N PRO A 87 -17.85 23.02 1.05
CA PRO A 87 -19.25 23.42 0.93
C PRO A 87 -20.18 22.40 1.65
N LYS A 88 -21.34 22.88 2.12
CA LYS A 88 -22.28 22.03 2.88
C LYS A 88 -23.02 21.02 2.00
N ASP A 89 -23.29 21.38 0.79
CA ASP A 89 -24.05 20.65 -0.24
C ASP A 89 -23.22 19.58 -0.97
N VAL A 90 -21.90 19.69 -0.93
CA VAL A 90 -20.99 18.74 -1.56
C VAL A 90 -20.92 17.43 -0.74
N LYS A 91 -21.04 16.29 -1.42
CA LYS A 91 -20.93 14.96 -0.80
C LYS A 91 -19.48 14.63 -0.45
N LEU A 92 -19.26 13.96 0.69
CA LEU A 92 -17.95 13.52 1.14
C LEU A 92 -17.85 11.99 1.16
N VAL A 93 -17.00 11.45 0.31
CA VAL A 93 -16.58 10.05 0.35
C VAL A 93 -15.25 9.96 1.09
N LEU A 94 -15.23 9.28 2.22
CA LEU A 94 -14.03 9.10 3.04
C LEU A 94 -13.39 7.74 2.72
N HIS A 95 -12.25 7.75 2.02
CA HIS A 95 -11.49 6.53 1.78
C HIS A 95 -10.53 6.28 2.95
N TRP A 96 -10.86 5.29 3.77
CA TRP A 96 -10.15 4.98 5.00
C TRP A 96 -9.06 3.95 4.76
N HIS A 97 -7.81 4.40 4.66
CA HIS A 97 -6.66 3.52 4.38
C HIS A 97 -6.07 2.88 5.62
N MET A 98 -6.02 3.60 6.73
CA MET A 98 -5.44 3.10 7.98
C MET A 98 -5.89 3.90 9.20
N ASP A 99 -5.85 3.25 10.36
CA ASP A 99 -5.97 3.91 11.65
C ASP A 99 -4.66 4.61 12.03
N ILE A 100 -4.71 5.70 12.78
CA ILE A 100 -3.54 6.36 13.34
C ILE A 100 -3.13 5.60 14.61
N ILE A 101 -2.14 4.70 14.46
CA ILE A 101 -1.69 3.83 15.56
C ILE A 101 -0.38 4.32 16.16
N ARG A 102 0.54 4.81 15.34
CA ARG A 102 1.94 5.02 15.73
C ARG A 102 2.19 6.31 16.50
N GLN A 103 1.48 7.38 16.16
CA GLN A 103 1.61 8.69 16.83
C GLN A 103 0.56 8.82 17.94
N TRP A 104 0.45 7.84 18.83
CA TRP A 104 -0.54 7.84 19.91
C TRP A 104 -0.47 9.09 20.79
N TYR A 105 0.74 9.65 20.99
CA TYR A 105 0.97 10.88 21.75
C TYR A 105 0.43 12.15 21.07
N LEU A 106 0.25 12.12 19.72
CA LEU A 106 -0.41 13.19 18.96
C LEU A 106 -1.86 12.86 18.64
N TYR A 107 -2.30 11.65 18.90
CA TYR A 107 -3.61 11.17 18.47
C TYR A 107 -4.76 11.93 19.12
N TRP A 108 -4.61 12.28 20.41
CA TRP A 108 -5.64 13.06 21.10
C TRP A 108 -5.84 14.45 20.47
N ALA A 109 -4.80 15.07 19.92
CA ALA A 109 -4.90 16.34 19.19
C ALA A 109 -5.56 16.17 17.81
N VAL A 110 -5.39 15.00 17.17
CA VAL A 110 -5.98 14.70 15.85
C VAL A 110 -7.41 14.17 15.98
N ARG A 111 -7.77 13.56 17.09
CA ARG A 111 -9.05 12.90 17.35
C ARG A 111 -10.31 13.76 17.09
N PRO A 112 -10.35 15.06 17.41
CA PRO A 112 -11.52 15.90 17.09
C PRO A 112 -11.77 15.99 15.58
N TRP A 113 -10.70 16.04 14.79
CA TRP A 113 -10.75 16.13 13.33
C TRP A 113 -11.11 14.80 12.68
N GLU A 114 -10.61 13.70 13.24
CA GLU A 114 -11.01 12.34 12.87
C GLU A 114 -12.51 12.14 13.10
N LYS A 115 -13.00 12.51 14.29
CA LYS A 115 -14.43 12.43 14.60
C LYS A 115 -15.27 13.31 13.67
N TRP A 116 -14.80 14.52 13.37
CA TRP A 116 -15.50 15.41 12.47
C TRP A 116 -15.60 14.81 11.07
N ILE A 117 -14.51 14.32 10.48
CA ILE A 117 -14.51 13.83 9.10
C ILE A 117 -15.35 12.55 8.97
N ILE A 118 -15.31 11.66 9.97
CA ILE A 118 -16.16 10.47 10.05
C ILE A 118 -17.63 10.86 10.11
N LYS A 119 -17.99 11.83 10.97
CA LYS A 119 -19.37 12.31 11.10
C LYS A 119 -19.84 12.98 9.80
N ARG A 120 -18.99 13.81 9.18
CA ARG A 120 -19.32 14.58 7.95
C ARG A 120 -19.43 13.68 6.72
N ALA A 121 -18.71 12.56 6.69
CA ALA A 121 -18.74 11.66 5.55
C ALA A 121 -20.15 11.13 5.26
N ASP A 122 -20.56 11.19 4.01
CA ASP A 122 -21.80 10.58 3.49
C ASP A 122 -21.56 9.10 3.25
N CYS A 123 -20.35 8.70 2.86
CA CYS A 123 -19.94 7.32 2.66
C CYS A 123 -18.49 7.12 3.12
N ILE A 124 -18.20 5.99 3.73
CA ILE A 124 -16.84 5.60 4.14
C ILE A 124 -16.46 4.32 3.40
N VAL A 125 -15.35 4.37 2.68
CA VAL A 125 -14.83 3.22 1.93
C VAL A 125 -13.70 2.58 2.72
N VAL A 126 -13.77 1.27 2.93
CA VAL A 126 -12.72 0.44 3.52
C VAL A 126 -12.38 -0.72 2.60
N THR A 127 -11.19 -1.29 2.75
CA THR A 127 -10.66 -2.30 1.82
C THR A 127 -11.09 -3.73 2.12
N SER A 128 -11.58 -4.02 3.33
CA SER A 128 -12.02 -5.37 3.72
C SER A 128 -13.01 -5.36 4.89
N PRO A 129 -13.82 -6.43 5.03
CA PRO A 129 -14.69 -6.61 6.20
C PRO A 129 -13.91 -6.65 7.52
N GLN A 130 -12.77 -7.35 7.53
CA GLN A 130 -11.91 -7.49 8.72
C GLN A 130 -11.37 -6.13 9.16
N TYR A 131 -11.01 -5.27 8.19
CA TYR A 131 -10.54 -3.93 8.51
C TYR A 131 -11.65 -3.05 9.07
N ARG A 132 -12.88 -3.10 8.50
CA ARG A 132 -14.07 -2.43 9.05
C ARG A 132 -14.29 -2.82 10.52
N ASP A 133 -14.26 -4.10 10.78
CA ASP A 133 -14.58 -4.64 12.11
C ASP A 133 -13.44 -4.44 13.12
N GLY A 134 -12.18 -4.40 12.65
CA GLY A 134 -11.00 -4.13 13.47
C GLY A 134 -10.68 -2.65 13.71
N SER A 135 -11.33 -1.72 12.99
CA SER A 135 -11.07 -0.28 13.14
C SER A 135 -11.93 0.34 14.24
N LYS A 136 -11.33 0.65 15.38
CA LYS A 136 -12.04 1.27 16.54
C LYS A 136 -12.77 2.58 16.19
N PRO A 137 -12.18 3.53 15.41
CA PRO A 137 -12.87 4.77 15.04
C PRO A 137 -14.16 4.56 14.26
N LEU A 138 -14.27 3.45 13.49
CA LEU A 138 -15.36 3.21 12.57
C LEU A 138 -16.53 2.41 13.18
N GLN A 139 -16.40 1.91 14.42
CA GLN A 139 -17.38 1.01 15.03
C GLN A 139 -18.81 1.62 15.16
N LYS A 140 -18.89 2.95 15.30
CA LYS A 140 -20.16 3.66 15.52
C LYS A 140 -20.85 4.15 14.24
N VAL A 141 -20.28 3.86 13.06
CA VAL A 141 -20.74 4.38 11.76
C VAL A 141 -20.77 3.29 10.68
N LYS A 142 -21.00 2.05 11.09
CA LYS A 142 -20.97 0.89 10.19
C LYS A 142 -21.97 0.98 9.04
N GLU A 143 -23.08 1.65 9.24
CA GLU A 143 -24.12 1.89 8.22
C GLU A 143 -23.62 2.73 7.03
N LYS A 144 -22.66 3.62 7.28
CA LYS A 144 -22.03 4.45 6.24
C LYS A 144 -20.91 3.72 5.48
N ILE A 145 -20.48 2.55 5.96
CA ILE A 145 -19.30 1.87 5.41
C ILE A 145 -19.69 1.03 4.19
N ARG A 146 -18.88 1.18 3.13
CA ARG A 146 -18.89 0.32 1.95
C ARG A 146 -17.53 -0.35 1.81
N ILE A 147 -17.55 -1.64 1.53
CA ILE A 147 -16.33 -2.41 1.31
C ILE A 147 -16.00 -2.34 -0.17
N VAL A 148 -14.87 -1.73 -0.49
CA VAL A 148 -14.32 -1.67 -1.85
C VAL A 148 -12.88 -2.15 -1.78
N PRO A 149 -12.61 -3.39 -2.15
CA PRO A 149 -11.26 -3.94 -2.16
C PRO A 149 -10.31 -3.13 -3.05
N ASN A 150 -9.04 -3.07 -2.67
CA ASN A 150 -8.04 -2.58 -3.61
C ASN A 150 -7.93 -3.56 -4.78
N ALA A 151 -7.79 -3.02 -5.98
CA ALA A 151 -7.51 -3.78 -7.18
C ALA A 151 -6.03 -3.63 -7.58
N ILE A 152 -5.56 -4.56 -8.39
CA ILE A 152 -4.29 -4.48 -9.12
C ILE A 152 -4.56 -4.12 -10.58
N ASP A 153 -3.56 -3.60 -11.25
CA ASP A 153 -3.60 -3.46 -12.71
C ASP A 153 -3.02 -4.73 -13.34
N GLU A 154 -3.90 -5.61 -13.76
CA GLU A 154 -3.55 -6.93 -14.31
C GLU A 154 -2.57 -6.83 -15.47
N LYS A 155 -2.73 -5.81 -16.34
CA LYS A 155 -1.87 -5.57 -17.51
C LYS A 155 -0.41 -5.37 -17.15
N LEU A 156 -0.11 -4.92 -15.92
CA LEU A 156 1.27 -4.76 -15.45
C LEU A 156 1.92 -6.12 -15.13
N PHE A 157 1.11 -7.14 -14.89
CA PHE A 157 1.56 -8.46 -14.45
C PHE A 157 1.32 -9.57 -15.49
N GLU A 158 0.68 -9.26 -16.61
CA GLU A 158 0.63 -10.16 -17.78
C GLU A 158 2.04 -10.36 -18.36
N LEU A 159 2.40 -11.62 -18.65
CA LEU A 159 3.69 -11.93 -19.25
C LEU A 159 3.83 -11.32 -20.65
N ARG A 160 4.96 -10.73 -20.92
CA ARG A 160 5.33 -10.07 -22.18
C ARG A 160 6.44 -10.83 -22.89
N ILE A 161 6.67 -10.47 -24.15
CA ILE A 161 7.81 -10.98 -24.93
C ILE A 161 9.11 -10.65 -24.17
N GLY A 162 10.00 -11.65 -24.01
CA GLY A 162 11.27 -11.51 -23.28
C GLY A 162 11.17 -11.78 -21.77
N ASP A 163 9.96 -11.84 -21.17
CA ASP A 163 9.83 -12.11 -19.74
C ASP A 163 10.26 -13.52 -19.35
N LYS A 164 10.03 -14.50 -20.21
CA LYS A 164 10.42 -15.90 -19.94
C LYS A 164 11.94 -16.03 -19.82
N GLU A 165 12.67 -15.40 -20.71
CA GLU A 165 14.13 -15.33 -20.70
C GLU A 165 14.60 -14.61 -19.42
N ARG A 166 13.99 -13.47 -19.10
CA ARG A 166 14.31 -12.71 -17.88
C ARG A 166 14.06 -13.49 -16.60
N ILE A 167 12.99 -14.25 -16.53
CA ILE A 167 12.66 -15.15 -15.40
C ILE A 167 13.75 -16.21 -15.24
N GLN A 168 14.21 -16.80 -16.34
CA GLN A 168 15.31 -17.78 -16.30
C GLN A 168 16.63 -17.15 -15.86
N GLU A 169 16.96 -15.97 -16.34
CA GLU A 169 18.13 -15.21 -15.87
C GLU A 169 18.06 -14.96 -14.35
N ILE A 170 16.90 -14.50 -13.84
CA ILE A 170 16.70 -14.28 -12.40
C ILE A 170 16.93 -15.57 -11.61
N ARG A 171 16.40 -16.69 -12.08
CA ARG A 171 16.64 -18.01 -11.44
C ARG A 171 18.12 -18.42 -11.49
N ALA A 172 18.79 -18.17 -12.60
CA ALA A 172 20.21 -18.45 -12.78
C ALA A 172 21.11 -17.63 -11.85
N LEU A 173 20.75 -16.35 -11.52
CA LEU A 173 21.47 -15.52 -10.54
C LEU A 173 21.59 -16.21 -9.16
N TYR A 174 20.69 -17.11 -8.85
CA TYR A 174 20.65 -17.84 -7.57
C TYR A 174 20.92 -19.32 -7.75
N ASN A 175 21.61 -19.72 -8.83
CA ASN A 175 21.98 -21.09 -9.15
C ASN A 175 20.76 -22.05 -9.21
N GLY A 176 19.60 -21.56 -9.66
CA GLY A 176 18.37 -22.35 -9.72
C GLY A 176 17.72 -22.68 -8.38
N LYS A 177 18.24 -22.15 -7.26
CA LYS A 177 17.66 -22.37 -5.92
C LYS A 177 16.27 -21.77 -5.81
N PRO A 178 15.38 -22.36 -5.02
CA PRO A 178 14.08 -21.76 -4.71
C PRO A 178 14.21 -20.35 -4.13
N ILE A 179 13.40 -19.42 -4.63
CA ILE A 179 13.44 -18.01 -4.25
C ILE A 179 12.26 -17.69 -3.30
N VAL A 180 12.57 -17.29 -2.08
CA VAL A 180 11.63 -16.65 -1.16
C VAL A 180 11.71 -15.14 -1.40
N PHE A 181 10.71 -14.57 -2.04
CA PHE A 181 10.72 -13.17 -2.48
C PHE A 181 9.88 -12.28 -1.58
N PHE A 182 10.38 -11.11 -1.27
CA PHE A 182 9.64 -10.00 -0.64
C PHE A 182 9.77 -8.75 -1.49
N MET A 183 8.67 -8.04 -1.67
CA MET A 183 8.68 -6.70 -2.26
C MET A 183 7.90 -5.71 -1.40
N GLY A 184 8.52 -4.57 -1.09
CA GLY A 184 7.83 -3.52 -0.36
C GLY A 184 8.75 -2.48 0.29
N ARG A 185 8.12 -1.48 0.92
CA ARG A 185 8.84 -0.44 1.65
C ARG A 185 9.44 -0.99 2.94
N HIS A 186 10.73 -0.79 3.17
CA HIS A 186 11.42 -1.26 4.38
C HIS A 186 11.05 -0.40 5.60
N THR A 187 9.94 -0.73 6.23
CA THR A 187 9.36 -0.07 7.42
C THR A 187 9.10 -1.10 8.53
N LYS A 188 8.90 -0.61 9.76
CA LYS A 188 8.73 -1.50 10.92
C LYS A 188 7.57 -2.48 10.77
N TYR A 189 6.41 -2.00 10.30
CA TYR A 189 5.21 -2.83 10.20
C TYR A 189 5.30 -3.94 9.13
N LYS A 190 6.21 -3.83 8.18
CA LYS A 190 6.47 -4.86 7.16
C LYS A 190 7.24 -6.07 7.69
N GLY A 191 7.68 -6.07 8.95
CA GLY A 191 8.21 -7.24 9.64
C GLY A 191 9.45 -7.89 9.06
N LEU A 192 10.21 -7.22 8.19
CA LEU A 192 11.41 -7.76 7.53
C LEU A 192 12.46 -8.38 8.48
N PRO A 193 12.66 -7.90 9.73
CA PRO A 193 13.53 -8.60 10.66
C PRO A 193 13.11 -10.05 10.90
N HIS A 194 11.78 -10.35 10.93
CA HIS A 194 11.31 -11.72 11.10
C HIS A 194 11.65 -12.61 9.91
N LEU A 195 11.58 -12.07 8.68
CA LEU A 195 12.00 -12.81 7.49
C LEU A 195 13.50 -13.12 7.51
N ILE A 196 14.33 -12.15 7.91
CA ILE A 196 15.78 -12.33 8.06
C ILE A 196 16.09 -13.37 9.17
N GLU A 197 15.31 -13.33 10.28
CA GLU A 197 15.46 -14.30 11.36
C GLU A 197 15.00 -15.71 10.95
N ALA A 198 13.95 -15.83 10.14
CA ALA A 198 13.40 -17.10 9.69
C ALA A 198 14.41 -17.92 8.86
N GLU A 199 15.38 -17.27 8.23
CA GLU A 199 16.42 -17.91 7.41
C GLU A 199 17.10 -19.09 8.13
N ARG A 200 17.38 -18.95 9.42
CA ARG A 200 18.04 -19.99 10.23
C ARG A 200 17.22 -21.27 10.44
N TYR A 201 15.91 -21.18 10.25
CA TYR A 201 14.97 -22.30 10.41
C TYR A 201 14.61 -22.97 9.09
N MET A 202 15.01 -22.37 7.96
CA MET A 202 14.74 -22.93 6.64
C MET A 202 15.66 -24.11 6.37
N LYS A 203 15.06 -25.29 6.25
CA LYS A 203 15.79 -26.56 5.99
C LYS A 203 16.16 -26.70 4.50
N SER A 204 15.38 -26.12 3.60
CA SER A 204 15.63 -26.14 2.16
C SER A 204 16.79 -25.23 1.76
N ASP A 205 17.52 -25.59 0.71
CA ASP A 205 18.59 -24.75 0.14
C ASP A 205 17.96 -23.67 -0.77
N CYS A 206 17.28 -22.72 -0.14
CA CYS A 206 16.62 -21.57 -0.78
C CYS A 206 17.36 -20.28 -0.54
N VAL A 207 17.05 -19.25 -1.34
CA VAL A 207 17.52 -17.89 -1.15
C VAL A 207 16.36 -16.95 -0.77
N ILE A 208 16.67 -15.93 0.03
CA ILE A 208 15.72 -14.86 0.38
C ILE A 208 16.09 -13.62 -0.40
N VAL A 209 15.20 -13.16 -1.27
CA VAL A 209 15.40 -11.96 -2.10
C VAL A 209 14.49 -10.85 -1.61
N ILE A 210 15.09 -9.74 -1.17
CA ILE A 210 14.40 -8.60 -0.56
C ILE A 210 14.45 -7.40 -1.50
N GLY A 211 13.31 -7.11 -2.14
CA GLY A 211 13.10 -5.95 -2.99
C GLY A 211 12.56 -4.74 -2.24
N GLY A 212 12.80 -3.55 -2.80
CA GLY A 212 12.37 -2.28 -2.25
C GLY A 212 13.43 -1.53 -1.46
N LYS A 213 13.02 -0.37 -0.92
CA LYS A 213 13.87 0.50 -0.07
C LYS A 213 13.01 1.16 1.02
N GLY A 214 13.64 1.65 2.08
CA GLY A 214 12.95 2.41 3.12
C GLY A 214 13.87 2.79 4.28
N PRO A 215 13.32 3.42 5.33
CA PRO A 215 14.11 3.90 6.46
C PRO A 215 14.91 2.82 7.19
N LEU A 216 14.48 1.56 7.12
CA LEU A 216 15.15 0.45 7.78
C LEU A 216 16.18 -0.26 6.90
N THR A 217 16.35 0.11 5.61
CA THR A 217 17.21 -0.62 4.67
C THR A 217 18.64 -0.83 5.22
N LYS A 218 19.28 0.21 5.73
CA LYS A 218 20.64 0.13 6.30
C LYS A 218 20.70 -0.87 7.47
N ARG A 219 19.72 -0.78 8.39
CA ARG A 219 19.62 -1.67 9.56
C ARG A 219 19.36 -3.12 9.18
N LEU A 220 18.52 -3.37 8.20
CA LEU A 220 18.22 -4.71 7.71
C LEU A 220 19.43 -5.36 7.03
N LYS A 221 20.17 -4.61 6.22
CA LYS A 221 21.43 -5.09 5.63
C LYS A 221 22.48 -5.40 6.71
N ALA A 222 22.60 -4.56 7.73
CA ALA A 222 23.49 -4.81 8.86
C ALA A 222 23.07 -6.08 9.64
N LEU A 223 21.78 -6.31 9.83
CA LEU A 223 21.25 -7.51 10.48
C LEU A 223 21.60 -8.78 9.67
N ALA A 224 21.38 -8.76 8.36
CA ALA A 224 21.73 -9.88 7.48
C ALA A 224 23.25 -10.15 7.48
N LYS A 225 24.08 -9.09 7.43
CA LYS A 225 25.55 -9.21 7.49
C LYS A 225 26.01 -9.82 8.84
N LYS A 226 25.42 -9.38 9.96
CA LYS A 226 25.74 -9.94 11.30
C LYS A 226 25.47 -11.44 11.39
N ARG A 227 24.54 -11.95 10.58
CA ARG A 227 24.23 -13.39 10.50
C ARG A 227 25.16 -14.17 9.60
N ASN A 228 26.03 -13.49 8.86
CA ASN A 228 26.94 -14.10 7.88
C ASN A 228 26.19 -15.02 6.88
N SER A 229 24.95 -14.66 6.56
CA SER A 229 24.13 -15.46 5.65
C SER A 229 24.43 -15.13 4.19
N ALA A 230 24.85 -16.13 3.45
CA ALA A 230 25.02 -16.04 1.99
C ALA A 230 23.69 -16.15 1.23
N ARG A 231 22.57 -16.47 1.93
CA ARG A 231 21.27 -16.71 1.32
C ARG A 231 20.39 -15.46 1.20
N ILE A 232 20.76 -14.32 1.83
CA ILE A 232 19.93 -13.10 1.88
C ILE A 232 20.44 -12.06 0.91
N HIS A 233 19.65 -11.73 -0.10
CA HIS A 233 19.99 -10.79 -1.17
C HIS A 233 19.06 -9.57 -1.15
N PHE A 234 19.63 -8.36 -1.26
CA PHE A 234 18.88 -7.11 -1.36
C PHE A 234 18.99 -6.54 -2.77
N VAL A 235 17.92 -6.59 -3.53
CA VAL A 235 17.89 -6.16 -4.95
C VAL A 235 17.49 -4.68 -5.12
N GLY A 236 17.08 -4.01 -4.04
CA GLY A 236 16.72 -2.60 -4.11
C GLY A 236 15.35 -2.33 -4.74
N ARG A 237 15.18 -1.16 -5.36
CA ARG A 237 13.96 -0.86 -6.12
C ARG A 237 14.04 -1.60 -7.45
N LEU A 238 12.95 -2.22 -7.82
CA LEU A 238 12.77 -2.88 -9.11
C LEU A 238 11.92 -1.97 -10.02
N SER A 239 12.14 -2.08 -11.33
CA SER A 239 11.20 -1.60 -12.34
C SER A 239 9.90 -2.42 -12.30
N GLU A 240 8.85 -1.97 -12.96
CA GLU A 240 7.61 -2.74 -13.08
C GLU A 240 7.84 -4.09 -13.78
N ASP A 241 8.68 -4.09 -14.81
CA ASP A 241 9.04 -5.29 -15.57
C ASP A 241 9.86 -6.29 -14.74
N ASP A 242 10.89 -5.80 -14.03
CA ASP A 242 11.66 -6.65 -13.13
C ASP A 242 10.80 -7.18 -11.98
N LEU A 243 9.91 -6.36 -11.39
CA LEU A 243 9.00 -6.80 -10.34
C LEU A 243 8.13 -7.97 -10.83
N ARG A 244 7.54 -7.83 -12.01
CA ARG A 244 6.75 -8.91 -12.64
C ARG A 244 7.59 -10.17 -12.79
N CYS A 245 8.79 -10.06 -13.38
CA CYS A 245 9.66 -11.23 -13.59
C CYS A 245 10.12 -11.87 -12.26
N TYR A 246 10.43 -11.07 -11.23
CA TYR A 246 10.75 -11.60 -9.88
C TYR A 246 9.57 -12.33 -9.24
N LEU A 247 8.35 -11.83 -9.42
CA LEU A 247 7.16 -12.52 -8.91
C LEU A 247 7.00 -13.89 -9.58
N TYR A 248 7.10 -13.98 -10.90
CA TYR A 248 7.03 -15.27 -11.60
C TYR A 248 8.26 -16.19 -11.37
N ALA A 249 9.42 -15.62 -11.05
CA ALA A 249 10.60 -16.40 -10.73
C ALA A 249 10.56 -17.01 -9.33
N ALA A 250 9.83 -16.36 -8.42
CA ALA A 250 9.77 -16.74 -7.00
C ALA A 250 9.01 -18.05 -6.79
N SER A 251 9.50 -18.86 -5.87
CA SER A 251 8.83 -20.07 -5.39
C SER A 251 7.77 -19.73 -4.31
N VAL A 252 8.05 -18.70 -3.50
CA VAL A 252 7.16 -18.23 -2.43
C VAL A 252 7.30 -16.72 -2.29
N PHE A 253 6.17 -16.02 -2.13
CA PHE A 253 6.13 -14.62 -1.75
C PHE A 253 6.00 -14.49 -0.23
N ALA A 254 7.04 -13.99 0.43
CA ALA A 254 7.01 -13.73 1.86
C ALA A 254 6.39 -12.37 2.15
N PHE A 255 5.32 -12.34 2.92
CA PHE A 255 4.63 -11.13 3.32
C PHE A 255 4.55 -10.99 4.84
N PRO A 256 5.69 -10.71 5.52
CA PRO A 256 5.84 -10.80 6.96
C PRO A 256 5.32 -9.56 7.71
N SER A 257 4.31 -8.88 7.18
CA SER A 257 3.67 -7.73 7.85
C SER A 257 3.08 -8.15 9.20
N VAL A 258 3.26 -7.30 10.24
CA VAL A 258 2.97 -7.65 11.64
C VAL A 258 1.91 -6.76 12.31
N THR A 259 1.37 -5.77 11.61
CA THR A 259 0.36 -4.88 12.19
C THR A 259 -0.74 -4.55 11.20
N LYS A 260 -1.92 -4.17 11.70
CA LYS A 260 -3.07 -3.74 10.89
C LYS A 260 -2.86 -2.44 10.09
N ASN A 261 -1.68 -1.79 10.18
CA ASN A 261 -1.30 -0.75 9.22
C ASN A 261 -1.18 -1.29 7.80
N GLU A 262 -1.06 -2.60 7.66
CA GLU A 262 -1.28 -3.30 6.40
C GLU A 262 -2.77 -3.56 6.23
N ALA A 263 -3.47 -2.60 5.65
CA ALA A 263 -4.93 -2.66 5.56
C ALA A 263 -5.44 -3.69 4.54
N PHE A 264 -4.66 -4.03 3.51
CA PHE A 264 -5.08 -4.95 2.44
C PHE A 264 -3.95 -5.89 1.97
N GLY A 265 -2.78 -5.33 1.62
CA GLY A 265 -1.68 -6.09 1.03
C GLY A 265 -1.74 -6.14 -0.49
N VAL A 266 -1.66 -4.99 -1.16
CA VAL A 266 -1.68 -4.94 -2.64
C VAL A 266 -0.58 -5.82 -3.24
N ALA A 267 0.67 -5.75 -2.71
CA ALA A 267 1.76 -6.60 -3.17
C ALA A 267 1.49 -8.11 -3.00
N LEU A 268 0.64 -8.48 -2.05
CA LEU A 268 0.18 -9.86 -1.86
C LEU A 268 -0.76 -10.27 -3.01
N ALA A 269 -1.72 -9.40 -3.38
CA ALA A 269 -2.60 -9.63 -4.51
C ALA A 269 -1.82 -9.70 -5.84
N GLU A 270 -0.80 -8.85 -6.01
CA GLU A 270 0.12 -8.87 -7.16
C GLU A 270 0.85 -10.22 -7.27
N ALA A 271 1.39 -10.73 -6.16
CA ALA A 271 2.05 -12.02 -6.13
C ALA A 271 1.09 -13.18 -6.46
N MET A 272 -0.12 -13.16 -5.90
CA MET A 272 -1.14 -14.18 -6.15
C MET A 272 -1.61 -14.16 -7.62
N TYR A 273 -1.72 -12.99 -8.25
CA TYR A 273 -2.01 -12.89 -9.67
C TYR A 273 -0.92 -13.54 -10.54
N CYS A 274 0.34 -13.40 -10.14
CA CYS A 274 1.48 -14.06 -10.78
C CYS A 274 1.61 -15.55 -10.41
N TYR A 275 0.59 -16.17 -9.82
CA TYR A 275 0.60 -17.57 -9.37
C TYR A 275 1.68 -17.90 -8.35
N THR A 276 2.22 -16.91 -7.65
CA THR A 276 3.24 -17.12 -6.61
C THR A 276 2.54 -17.32 -5.27
N PRO A 277 2.67 -18.52 -4.66
CA PRO A 277 2.09 -18.79 -3.36
C PRO A 277 2.67 -17.85 -2.30
N ALA A 278 1.82 -17.44 -1.35
CA ALA A 278 2.20 -16.43 -0.37
C ALA A 278 2.12 -16.94 1.06
N VAL A 279 3.10 -16.54 1.87
CA VAL A 279 3.13 -16.79 3.32
C VAL A 279 2.96 -15.47 4.07
N THR A 280 1.98 -15.42 4.95
CA THR A 280 1.62 -14.23 5.75
C THR A 280 1.49 -14.58 7.23
N PHE A 281 1.64 -13.58 8.09
CA PHE A 281 1.19 -13.69 9.48
C PHE A 281 -0.33 -13.49 9.58
N THR A 282 -0.93 -14.09 10.61
CA THR A 282 -2.29 -13.72 11.01
C THR A 282 -2.26 -12.37 11.71
N ILE A 283 -2.99 -11.39 11.17
CA ILE A 283 -3.05 -10.03 11.68
C ILE A 283 -4.50 -9.68 11.97
N GLU A 284 -4.87 -9.65 13.23
CA GLU A 284 -6.23 -9.29 13.64
C GLU A 284 -6.62 -7.90 13.16
N GLY A 285 -7.80 -7.77 12.58
CA GLY A 285 -8.33 -6.51 12.05
C GLY A 285 -7.62 -5.98 10.81
N SER A 286 -6.84 -6.82 10.10
CA SER A 286 -6.23 -6.49 8.81
C SER A 286 -6.92 -7.21 7.67
N GLY A 287 -6.93 -6.59 6.48
CA GLY A 287 -7.40 -7.24 5.26
C GLY A 287 -6.44 -8.29 4.68
N VAL A 288 -5.21 -8.41 5.21
CA VAL A 288 -4.21 -9.38 4.73
C VAL A 288 -4.78 -10.80 4.76
N ASN A 289 -5.38 -11.20 5.87
CA ASN A 289 -5.95 -12.54 6.01
C ASN A 289 -7.29 -12.74 5.27
N TRP A 290 -7.88 -11.67 4.78
CA TRP A 290 -9.02 -11.74 3.87
C TRP A 290 -8.57 -11.95 2.41
N VAL A 291 -7.45 -11.34 2.02
CA VAL A 291 -6.83 -11.55 0.70
C VAL A 291 -6.17 -12.93 0.64
N ASN A 292 -5.45 -13.33 1.69
CA ASN A 292 -4.77 -14.63 1.79
C ASN A 292 -5.50 -15.54 2.77
N LEU A 293 -6.57 -16.19 2.28
CA LEU A 293 -7.30 -17.19 3.07
C LEU A 293 -6.51 -18.49 3.12
N ASN A 294 -6.25 -18.99 4.32
CA ASN A 294 -5.46 -20.21 4.56
C ASN A 294 -5.88 -21.41 3.68
N ALA A 295 -7.18 -21.60 3.47
CA ALA A 295 -7.69 -22.70 2.65
C ALA A 295 -7.42 -22.50 1.13
N VAL A 296 -7.44 -21.27 0.63
CA VAL A 296 -7.29 -20.97 -0.81
C VAL A 296 -5.82 -20.92 -1.20
N SER A 297 -4.98 -20.29 -0.39
CA SER A 297 -3.54 -20.22 -0.65
C SER A 297 -2.86 -21.58 -0.49
N TYR A 298 -3.33 -22.39 0.46
CA TYR A 298 -2.85 -23.76 0.68
C TYR A 298 -3.31 -24.71 -0.44
N THR A 299 -4.50 -24.53 -1.00
CA THR A 299 -5.00 -25.33 -2.13
C THR A 299 -4.20 -25.02 -3.40
N HIS A 300 -3.79 -23.78 -3.58
CA HIS A 300 -2.92 -23.39 -4.71
C HIS A 300 -1.50 -23.94 -4.54
N LEU A 301 -0.94 -23.91 -3.33
CA LEU A 301 0.31 -24.60 -2.99
C LEU A 301 0.23 -26.10 -3.32
N ARG A 302 -0.86 -26.79 -2.95
CA ARG A 302 -1.03 -28.23 -3.27
C ARG A 302 -1.18 -28.51 -4.75
N ALA A 303 -1.80 -27.63 -5.53
CA ALA A 303 -1.95 -27.82 -6.97
C ALA A 303 -0.60 -27.73 -7.73
N HIS A 304 0.37 -27.01 -7.16
CA HIS A 304 1.72 -26.88 -7.70
C HIS A 304 2.79 -27.66 -6.91
N GLU A 305 2.44 -28.20 -5.75
CA GLU A 305 3.34 -29.01 -4.92
C GLU A 305 3.41 -30.44 -5.40
N THR A 306 4.03 -30.68 -6.54
CA THR A 306 4.62 -31.99 -6.72
C THR A 306 6.04 -32.07 -6.13
N THR A 307 6.61 -30.99 -5.52
CA THR A 307 8.02 -31.03 -5.10
C THR A 307 8.44 -30.09 -3.97
N LEU A 308 7.57 -29.50 -3.16
CA LEU A 308 8.00 -28.68 -2.02
C LEU A 308 7.53 -29.30 -0.70
N HIS A 309 8.35 -30.19 -0.13
CA HIS A 309 8.31 -30.45 1.31
C HIS A 309 8.97 -29.27 2.03
N LEU A 310 8.16 -28.41 2.68
CA LEU A 310 8.61 -27.47 3.71
C LEU A 310 8.97 -28.21 5.00
#